data_b82b1b8e292ef6c826c005777d30d11e
#
_entry.id   b82b1b8e292ef6c826c005777d30d11e
#
_cell.length_a   1.000
_cell.length_b   1.000
_cell.length_c   1.000
_cell.angle_alpha   90.00
_cell.angle_beta   90.00
_cell.angle_gamma   90.00
#
_symmetry.space_group_name_H-M   'P 1'
#
loop_
_entity.id
_entity.type
_entity.pdbx_description
1 polymer ?
#
loop_
_entity_poly.entity_id
_entity_poly.type
_entity_poly.pdbx_seq_one_letter_code
_entity_poly.pdbx_strand_id
1 'polypeptide(L)'
;MNIKDQYFDGERPLYESRDLRLERVTIGEGESGLKESRHILAENCRFEGMYVIWECEDVTCRNCYFASSDRAPLWYCRDLRLFDCLIDAPKAFREIDRLTLERIKITDGAEAFWYCRISEISDLQIEQATYAFMHSRDLRVSHLWLAGKYTFQYARNLEIHNAVLDTKDAFWNSEDCTIYDSEIKSEYLGWYSKNLRLVRCRISGTQPLCYAENLVLEDCSFAPDADRAFEKSSIRATILGELPSIVDPLPGSLIENR
;
A
#
# COMPACT_ATOMS: atom_id res chain seq x y z
N MET A 1 -4.37 -26.62 18.45
CA MET A 1 -3.53 -26.43 19.67
C MET A 1 -3.72 -25.01 20.19
N ASN A 2 -3.62 -24.79 21.53
CA ASN A 2 -3.76 -23.44 22.10
C ASN A 2 -2.55 -23.17 23.01
N ILE A 3 -1.83 -22.07 22.73
CA ILE A 3 -0.65 -21.62 23.47
C ILE A 3 -0.92 -20.23 24.03
N LYS A 4 -0.68 -20.05 25.33
CA LYS A 4 -0.94 -18.76 26.02
C LYS A 4 0.23 -18.36 26.88
N ASP A 5 0.49 -17.06 26.95
CA ASP A 5 1.43 -16.44 27.89
C ASP A 5 2.82 -17.10 27.86
N GLN A 6 3.32 -17.39 26.63
CA GLN A 6 4.62 -18.05 26.44
C GLN A 6 5.57 -17.18 25.61
N TYR A 7 6.85 -17.45 25.82
CA TYR A 7 7.95 -16.86 25.06
C TYR A 7 8.69 -17.97 24.29
N PHE A 8 8.96 -17.71 23.02
CA PHE A 8 9.75 -18.58 22.16
C PHE A 8 10.88 -17.77 21.55
N ASP A 9 12.04 -18.35 21.36
CA ASP A 9 13.21 -17.77 20.68
C ASP A 9 13.93 -18.80 19.83
N GLY A 10 15.03 -18.36 19.21
CA GLY A 10 15.88 -19.24 18.41
C GLY A 10 15.39 -19.41 16.97
N GLU A 11 15.92 -20.44 16.32
CA GLU A 11 15.63 -20.75 14.93
C GLU A 11 14.33 -21.56 14.81
N ARG A 12 13.40 -21.05 13.96
CA ARG A 12 12.16 -21.72 13.57
C ARG A 12 11.24 -22.17 14.72
N PRO A 13 11.02 -21.32 15.74
CA PRO A 13 10.03 -21.69 16.74
C PRO A 13 8.64 -21.82 16.08
N LEU A 14 7.90 -22.86 16.46
CA LEU A 14 6.58 -23.18 15.94
C LEU A 14 6.54 -23.41 14.41
N TYR A 15 7.62 -23.88 13.82
CA TYR A 15 7.73 -24.23 12.41
C TYR A 15 6.69 -25.28 11.99
N GLU A 16 6.13 -25.17 10.78
CA GLU A 16 5.11 -26.09 10.23
C GLU A 16 3.91 -26.36 11.15
N SER A 17 3.60 -25.43 12.05
CA SER A 17 2.43 -25.57 12.93
C SER A 17 1.12 -25.54 12.17
N ARG A 18 0.13 -26.28 12.67
CA ARG A 18 -1.22 -26.33 12.10
C ARG A 18 -2.29 -26.16 13.17
N ASP A 19 -3.39 -25.50 12.82
CA ASP A 19 -4.56 -25.32 13.69
C ASP A 19 -4.14 -24.76 15.06
N LEU A 20 -3.33 -23.68 15.04
CA LEU A 20 -2.69 -23.11 16.22
C LEU A 20 -3.33 -21.77 16.59
N ARG A 21 -3.71 -21.64 17.86
CA ARG A 21 -4.10 -20.38 18.46
C ARG A 21 -3.03 -19.91 19.43
N LEU A 22 -2.54 -18.70 19.22
CA LEU A 22 -1.58 -18.00 20.07
C LEU A 22 -2.29 -16.83 20.78
N GLU A 23 -2.15 -16.73 22.08
CA GLU A 23 -2.71 -15.65 22.86
C GLU A 23 -1.67 -15.09 23.84
N ARG A 24 -1.31 -13.81 23.69
CA ARG A 24 -0.25 -13.14 24.46
C ARG A 24 1.10 -13.90 24.41
N VAL A 25 1.46 -14.34 23.21
CA VAL A 25 2.73 -15.05 22.96
C VAL A 25 3.73 -14.04 22.39
N THR A 26 4.98 -14.17 22.81
CA THR A 26 6.10 -13.47 22.17
C THR A 26 6.96 -14.47 21.43
N ILE A 27 7.21 -14.20 20.14
CA ILE A 27 8.27 -14.84 19.36
C ILE A 27 9.42 -13.85 19.31
N GLY A 28 10.42 -14.06 20.17
CA GLY A 28 11.54 -13.17 20.42
C GLY A 28 12.70 -13.36 19.46
N GLU A 29 13.92 -13.16 19.94
CA GLU A 29 15.13 -13.21 19.12
C GLU A 29 15.29 -14.54 18.39
N GLY A 30 15.61 -14.46 17.09
CA GLY A 30 15.79 -15.63 16.24
C GLY A 30 15.24 -15.37 14.85
N GLU A 31 14.94 -16.42 14.12
CA GLU A 31 14.43 -16.30 12.77
C GLU A 31 13.39 -17.36 12.40
N SER A 32 12.60 -17.02 11.39
CA SER A 32 11.65 -17.93 10.75
C SER A 32 10.59 -18.52 11.70
N GLY A 33 10.17 -17.76 12.70
CA GLY A 33 9.06 -18.13 13.58
C GLY A 33 7.77 -18.32 12.80
N LEU A 34 7.03 -19.39 13.06
CA LEU A 34 5.81 -19.76 12.34
C LEU A 34 5.99 -20.03 10.84
N LYS A 35 7.21 -20.12 10.33
CA LYS A 35 7.42 -20.42 8.91
C LYS A 35 6.68 -21.70 8.47
N GLU A 36 6.06 -21.66 7.26
CA GLU A 36 5.33 -22.78 6.64
C GLU A 36 4.12 -23.28 7.44
N SER A 37 3.59 -22.46 8.33
CA SER A 37 2.44 -22.79 9.18
C SER A 37 1.10 -22.50 8.50
N ARG A 38 0.04 -23.19 8.97
CA ARG A 38 -1.30 -23.06 8.40
C ARG A 38 -2.38 -22.99 9.48
N HIS A 39 -3.46 -22.23 9.19
CA HIS A 39 -4.61 -22.06 10.10
C HIS A 39 -4.16 -21.52 11.46
N ILE A 40 -3.54 -20.33 11.44
CA ILE A 40 -2.98 -19.68 12.62
C ILE A 40 -3.88 -18.52 13.04
N LEU A 41 -4.24 -18.47 14.30
CA LEU A 41 -4.85 -17.32 14.94
C LEU A 41 -3.90 -16.79 16.03
N ALA A 42 -3.37 -15.59 15.84
CA ALA A 42 -2.54 -14.88 16.81
C ALA A 42 -3.27 -13.67 17.38
N GLU A 43 -3.42 -13.61 18.69
CA GLU A 43 -4.11 -12.53 19.39
C GLU A 43 -3.23 -11.92 20.49
N ASN A 44 -3.06 -10.60 20.48
CA ASN A 44 -2.22 -9.89 21.44
C ASN A 44 -0.76 -10.39 21.49
N CYS A 45 -0.22 -10.78 20.35
CA CYS A 45 1.11 -11.36 20.22
C CYS A 45 2.17 -10.32 19.83
N ARG A 46 3.45 -10.62 20.14
CA ARG A 46 4.61 -9.84 19.75
C ARG A 46 5.55 -10.67 18.91
N PHE A 47 5.99 -10.12 17.80
CA PHE A 47 6.93 -10.73 16.87
C PHE A 47 8.19 -9.86 16.79
N GLU A 48 9.31 -10.37 17.23
CA GLU A 48 10.58 -9.66 17.36
C GLU A 48 11.72 -10.35 16.61
N GLY A 49 11.54 -11.61 16.22
CA GLY A 49 12.49 -12.37 15.42
C GLY A 49 12.40 -12.02 13.93
N MET A 50 13.43 -12.33 13.16
CA MET A 50 13.46 -12.08 11.71
C MET A 50 12.59 -13.08 10.95
N TYR A 51 12.00 -12.62 9.83
CA TYR A 51 11.26 -13.47 8.87
C TYR A 51 10.08 -14.23 9.49
N VAL A 52 9.37 -13.57 10.39
CA VAL A 52 8.20 -14.18 11.03
C VAL A 52 7.05 -14.29 10.03
N ILE A 53 6.31 -15.39 10.08
CA ILE A 53 5.16 -15.68 9.22
C ILE A 53 5.59 -15.66 7.73
N TRP A 54 6.44 -16.57 7.35
CA TRP A 54 6.88 -16.81 5.98
C TRP A 54 6.25 -18.06 5.38
N GLU A 55 5.81 -17.97 4.11
CA GLU A 55 5.23 -19.12 3.40
C GLU A 55 4.03 -19.74 4.14
N CYS A 56 3.27 -18.91 4.85
CA CYS A 56 2.12 -19.36 5.63
C CYS A 56 0.81 -19.28 4.85
N GLU A 57 -0.18 -20.07 5.28
CA GLU A 57 -1.51 -20.07 4.70
C GLU A 57 -2.58 -19.95 5.79
N ASP A 58 -3.60 -19.10 5.54
CA ASP A 58 -4.72 -18.84 6.45
C ASP A 58 -4.24 -18.41 7.84
N VAL A 59 -3.67 -17.20 7.89
CA VAL A 59 -3.18 -16.59 9.13
C VAL A 59 -4.02 -15.38 9.46
N THR A 60 -4.47 -15.31 10.70
CA THR A 60 -5.15 -14.14 11.26
C THR A 60 -4.37 -13.60 12.46
N CYS A 61 -4.02 -12.31 12.42
CA CYS A 61 -3.41 -11.59 13.54
C CYS A 61 -4.37 -10.50 14.04
N ARG A 62 -4.59 -10.41 15.35
CA ARG A 62 -5.41 -9.39 15.99
C ARG A 62 -4.64 -8.73 17.14
N ASN A 63 -4.60 -7.39 17.13
CA ASN A 63 -3.90 -6.62 18.15
C ASN A 63 -2.46 -7.13 18.37
N CYS A 64 -1.74 -7.37 17.26
CA CYS A 64 -0.37 -7.88 17.28
C CYS A 64 0.64 -6.77 16.97
N TYR A 65 1.85 -6.96 17.44
CA TYR A 65 2.97 -6.05 17.23
C TYR A 65 4.12 -6.77 16.50
N PHE A 66 4.59 -6.18 15.41
CA PHE A 66 5.77 -6.62 14.67
C PHE A 66 6.88 -5.59 14.90
N ALA A 67 7.91 -5.98 15.63
CA ALA A 67 8.97 -5.08 16.06
C ALA A 67 9.92 -4.70 14.92
N SER A 68 10.64 -3.59 15.06
CA SER A 68 11.65 -3.15 14.10
C SER A 68 12.82 -4.13 13.92
N SER A 69 13.02 -5.04 14.86
CA SER A 69 13.95 -6.17 14.76
C SER A 69 13.44 -7.29 13.85
N ASP A 70 12.13 -7.40 13.65
CA ASP A 70 11.54 -8.35 12.70
C ASP A 70 11.73 -7.81 11.27
N ARG A 71 12.75 -8.26 10.62
CA ARG A 71 13.07 -7.86 9.26
C ARG A 71 12.31 -8.73 8.25
N ALA A 72 11.59 -8.09 7.35
CA ALA A 72 10.88 -8.76 6.26
C ALA A 72 9.83 -9.81 6.73
N PRO A 73 8.89 -9.44 7.62
CA PRO A 73 7.81 -10.32 8.02
C PRO A 73 6.74 -10.47 6.95
N LEU A 74 5.93 -11.51 7.08
CA LEU A 74 4.71 -11.66 6.29
C LEU A 74 5.00 -11.78 4.78
N TRP A 75 5.97 -12.63 4.41
CA TRP A 75 6.30 -12.85 3.01
C TRP A 75 5.76 -14.19 2.48
N TYR A 76 5.37 -14.20 1.19
CA TYR A 76 4.93 -15.38 0.45
C TYR A 76 3.70 -16.09 1.04
N CYS A 77 2.85 -15.33 1.74
CA CYS A 77 1.68 -15.89 2.41
C CYS A 77 0.44 -15.89 1.52
N ARG A 78 -0.52 -16.75 1.88
CA ARG A 78 -1.85 -16.81 1.28
C ARG A 78 -2.93 -16.69 2.36
N ASP A 79 -4.01 -15.95 2.06
CA ASP A 79 -5.11 -15.73 3.00
C ASP A 79 -4.66 -15.12 4.33
N LEU A 80 -3.98 -13.99 4.23
CA LEU A 80 -3.45 -13.26 5.39
C LEU A 80 -4.42 -12.15 5.82
N ARG A 81 -4.77 -12.12 7.09
CA ARG A 81 -5.68 -11.13 7.69
C ARG A 81 -5.06 -10.50 8.93
N LEU A 82 -4.96 -9.18 8.95
CA LEU A 82 -4.49 -8.44 10.13
C LEU A 82 -5.51 -7.38 10.54
N PHE A 83 -5.76 -7.29 11.84
CA PHE A 83 -6.68 -6.33 12.46
C PHE A 83 -6.01 -5.67 13.66
N ASP A 84 -6.11 -4.34 13.76
CA ASP A 84 -5.61 -3.57 14.91
C ASP A 84 -4.11 -3.83 15.20
N CYS A 85 -3.26 -3.94 14.17
CA CYS A 85 -1.85 -4.29 14.34
C CYS A 85 -0.93 -3.07 14.14
N LEU A 86 0.18 -3.07 14.89
CA LEU A 86 1.30 -2.14 14.71
C LEU A 86 2.49 -2.89 14.10
N ILE A 87 3.04 -2.34 13.01
CA ILE A 87 4.17 -2.92 12.29
C ILE A 87 5.29 -1.89 12.20
N ASP A 88 6.32 -2.06 13.02
CA ASP A 88 7.54 -1.26 12.98
C ASP A 88 8.61 -1.91 12.10
N ALA A 89 8.35 -3.12 11.62
CA ALA A 89 9.25 -3.91 10.81
C ALA A 89 9.33 -3.40 9.36
N PRO A 90 10.52 -3.22 8.80
CA PRO A 90 10.68 -2.88 7.39
C PRO A 90 10.35 -4.03 6.45
N LYS A 91 10.00 -3.71 5.20
CA LYS A 91 9.76 -4.66 4.11
C LYS A 91 8.63 -5.67 4.38
N ALA A 92 7.63 -5.26 5.15
CA ALA A 92 6.48 -6.11 5.42
C ALA A 92 5.64 -6.37 4.14
N PHE A 93 5.03 -7.53 4.05
CA PHE A 93 4.11 -7.92 2.97
C PHE A 93 4.76 -8.01 1.58
N ARG A 94 5.37 -9.11 1.27
CA ARG A 94 5.85 -9.38 -0.10
C ARG A 94 5.16 -10.63 -0.67
N GLU A 95 4.69 -10.53 -1.92
CA GLU A 95 4.09 -11.63 -2.65
C GLU A 95 2.93 -12.32 -1.89
N ILE A 96 2.04 -11.50 -1.33
CA ILE A 96 0.86 -11.98 -0.62
C ILE A 96 -0.28 -12.20 -1.63
N ASP A 97 -0.92 -13.35 -1.54
CA ASP A 97 -2.14 -13.67 -2.27
C ASP A 97 -3.34 -13.68 -1.32
N ARG A 98 -4.29 -12.78 -1.52
CA ARG A 98 -5.45 -12.50 -0.66
C ARG A 98 -5.07 -11.96 0.71
N LEU A 99 -4.97 -10.63 0.76
CA LEU A 99 -4.64 -9.87 1.96
C LEU A 99 -5.87 -9.06 2.43
N THR A 100 -6.16 -9.14 3.71
CA THR A 100 -7.15 -8.26 4.36
C THR A 100 -6.48 -7.50 5.50
N LEU A 101 -6.55 -6.17 5.46
CA LEU A 101 -6.03 -5.30 6.52
C LEU A 101 -7.09 -4.33 7.00
N GLU A 102 -7.18 -4.16 8.30
CA GLU A 102 -8.10 -3.19 8.91
C GLU A 102 -7.47 -2.56 10.16
N ARG A 103 -7.42 -1.24 10.21
CA ARG A 103 -6.80 -0.45 11.30
C ARG A 103 -5.35 -0.84 11.58
N ILE A 104 -4.52 -0.67 10.56
CA ILE A 104 -3.09 -1.02 10.61
C ILE A 104 -2.26 0.26 10.59
N LYS A 105 -1.23 0.28 11.43
CA LYS A 105 -0.17 1.29 11.37
C LYS A 105 1.17 0.64 11.04
N ILE A 106 1.87 1.21 10.02
CA ILE A 106 3.22 0.81 9.60
C ILE A 106 4.13 2.04 9.77
N THR A 107 5.16 1.96 10.59
CA THR A 107 6.08 3.07 10.84
C THR A 107 7.30 3.07 9.91
N ASP A 108 7.70 1.91 9.40
CA ASP A 108 8.68 1.76 8.34
C ASP A 108 8.08 1.02 7.13
N GLY A 109 7.50 1.81 6.22
CA GLY A 109 6.86 1.30 5.01
C GLY A 109 7.79 1.07 3.83
N ALA A 110 9.12 1.10 4.05
CA ALA A 110 10.08 0.84 2.99
C ALA A 110 9.88 -0.54 2.36
N GLU A 111 9.68 -0.56 1.03
CA GLU A 111 9.44 -1.77 0.25
C GLU A 111 8.23 -2.62 0.71
N ALA A 112 7.28 -2.04 1.45
CA ALA A 112 6.08 -2.75 1.87
C ALA A 112 5.14 -3.03 0.69
N PHE A 113 4.43 -4.14 0.74
CA PHE A 113 3.42 -4.56 -0.24
C PHE A 113 3.96 -4.81 -1.66
N TRP A 114 5.17 -5.29 -1.81
CA TRP A 114 5.67 -5.64 -3.15
C TRP A 114 5.00 -6.91 -3.68
N TYR A 115 4.49 -6.83 -4.93
CA TYR A 115 3.86 -7.95 -5.63
C TYR A 115 2.65 -8.56 -4.91
N CYS A 116 1.99 -7.81 -4.02
CA CYS A 116 0.75 -8.26 -3.39
C CYS A 116 -0.42 -8.24 -4.38
N ARG A 117 -1.36 -9.15 -4.21
CA ARG A 117 -2.53 -9.27 -5.10
C ARG A 117 -3.79 -9.66 -4.35
N ILE A 118 -4.94 -9.23 -4.89
CA ILE A 118 -6.27 -9.46 -4.33
C ILE A 118 -6.31 -9.00 -2.86
N SER A 119 -6.31 -7.68 -2.67
CA SER A 119 -6.23 -7.12 -1.32
C SER A 119 -7.39 -6.18 -1.04
N GLU A 120 -7.95 -6.33 0.16
CA GLU A 120 -8.93 -5.41 0.75
C GLU A 120 -8.27 -4.74 1.96
N ILE A 121 -8.07 -3.43 1.88
CA ILE A 121 -7.32 -2.67 2.89
C ILE A 121 -8.16 -1.47 3.34
N SER A 122 -8.36 -1.33 4.64
CA SER A 122 -9.05 -0.19 5.23
C SER A 122 -8.31 0.37 6.44
N ASP A 123 -8.41 1.69 6.63
CA ASP A 123 -7.83 2.40 7.76
C ASP A 123 -6.34 2.08 7.95
N LEU A 124 -5.55 2.36 6.90
CA LEU A 124 -4.11 2.10 6.86
C LEU A 124 -3.32 3.40 6.97
N GLN A 125 -2.40 3.45 7.92
CA GLN A 125 -1.39 4.50 8.04
C GLN A 125 0.00 3.94 7.73
N ILE A 126 0.72 4.57 6.78
CA ILE A 126 2.08 4.17 6.41
C ILE A 126 3.01 5.37 6.48
N GLU A 127 4.03 5.31 7.31
CA GLU A 127 5.15 6.24 7.36
C GLU A 127 6.36 5.67 6.60
N GLN A 128 7.25 6.54 6.11
CA GLN A 128 8.48 6.16 5.42
C GLN A 128 8.26 5.19 4.22
N ALA A 129 7.16 5.35 3.50
CA ALA A 129 6.69 4.46 2.44
C ALA A 129 7.52 4.55 1.15
N THR A 130 8.81 4.21 1.21
CA THR A 130 9.68 4.22 0.02
C THR A 130 9.44 2.96 -0.81
N TYR A 131 9.02 3.11 -2.08
CA TYR A 131 8.65 2.03 -3.00
C TYR A 131 7.49 1.13 -2.51
N ALA A 132 6.62 1.62 -1.62
CA ALA A 132 5.48 0.85 -1.18
C ALA A 132 4.50 0.54 -2.33
N PHE A 133 3.86 -0.62 -2.30
CA PHE A 133 2.90 -1.15 -3.29
C PHE A 133 3.47 -1.39 -4.70
N MET A 134 4.77 -1.49 -4.85
CA MET A 134 5.40 -1.70 -6.14
C MET A 134 4.98 -3.05 -6.76
N HIS A 135 4.57 -3.04 -8.05
CA HIS A 135 4.07 -4.20 -8.80
C HIS A 135 2.84 -4.90 -8.19
N SER A 136 2.16 -4.29 -7.25
CA SER A 136 0.95 -4.87 -6.67
C SER A 136 -0.26 -4.69 -7.58
N ARG A 137 -1.26 -5.57 -7.45
CA ARG A 137 -2.43 -5.56 -8.33
C ARG A 137 -3.71 -6.05 -7.66
N ASP A 138 -4.84 -5.67 -8.25
CA ASP A 138 -6.16 -6.08 -7.80
C ASP A 138 -6.42 -5.68 -6.34
N LEU A 139 -6.13 -4.42 -5.99
CA LEU A 139 -6.25 -3.89 -4.63
C LEU A 139 -7.42 -2.93 -4.51
N ARG A 140 -8.18 -3.05 -3.43
CA ARG A 140 -9.11 -2.03 -2.95
C ARG A 140 -8.61 -1.46 -1.64
N VAL A 141 -8.47 -0.15 -1.61
CA VAL A 141 -7.91 0.56 -0.45
C VAL A 141 -8.83 1.71 -0.06
N SER A 142 -9.18 1.80 1.20
CA SER A 142 -9.98 2.91 1.73
C SER A 142 -9.36 3.50 2.99
N HIS A 143 -9.50 4.83 3.18
CA HIS A 143 -8.94 5.55 4.32
C HIS A 143 -7.43 5.30 4.50
N LEU A 144 -6.66 5.62 3.46
CA LEU A 144 -5.22 5.50 3.46
C LEU A 144 -4.57 6.83 3.82
N TRP A 145 -3.70 6.84 4.83
CA TRP A 145 -2.72 7.89 5.01
C TRP A 145 -1.33 7.36 4.70
N LEU A 146 -0.61 8.00 3.76
CA LEU A 146 0.69 7.53 3.31
C LEU A 146 1.66 8.69 3.14
N ALA A 147 2.83 8.58 3.77
CA ALA A 147 3.95 9.49 3.56
C ALA A 147 5.20 8.74 3.09
N GLY A 148 5.78 9.17 1.94
CA GLY A 148 6.94 8.49 1.38
C GLY A 148 7.33 8.95 -0.01
N LYS A 149 7.81 8.03 -0.84
CA LYS A 149 8.20 8.31 -2.23
C LYS A 149 8.19 7.05 -3.09
N TYR A 150 8.01 7.22 -4.40
CA TYR A 150 8.04 6.13 -5.38
C TYR A 150 6.97 5.06 -5.14
N THR A 151 5.80 5.49 -4.67
CA THR A 151 4.72 4.59 -4.25
C THR A 151 3.85 4.18 -5.43
N PHE A 152 3.27 2.99 -5.38
CA PHE A 152 2.38 2.43 -6.41
C PHE A 152 3.01 2.33 -7.80
N GLN A 153 4.33 2.29 -7.92
CA GLN A 153 4.97 2.15 -9.21
C GLN A 153 4.67 0.77 -9.81
N TYR A 154 4.37 0.74 -11.12
CA TYR A 154 3.99 -0.47 -11.85
C TYR A 154 2.79 -1.21 -11.26
N ALA A 155 2.00 -0.55 -10.44
CA ALA A 155 0.78 -1.14 -9.87
C ALA A 155 -0.33 -1.23 -10.92
N ARG A 156 -1.24 -2.22 -10.79
CA ARG A 156 -2.31 -2.45 -11.74
C ARG A 156 -3.64 -2.74 -11.08
N ASN A 157 -4.72 -2.26 -11.69
CA ASN A 157 -6.09 -2.51 -11.26
C ASN A 157 -6.29 -2.19 -9.77
N LEU A 158 -6.03 -0.93 -9.42
CA LEU A 158 -6.20 -0.40 -8.06
C LEU A 158 -7.44 0.48 -7.98
N GLU A 159 -8.17 0.35 -6.90
CA GLU A 159 -9.26 1.24 -6.51
C GLU A 159 -8.95 1.81 -5.13
N ILE A 160 -8.81 3.14 -5.03
CA ILE A 160 -8.43 3.83 -3.79
C ILE A 160 -9.47 4.89 -3.45
N HIS A 161 -9.95 4.90 -2.21
CA HIS A 161 -10.93 5.86 -1.71
C HIS A 161 -10.44 6.57 -0.46
N ASN A 162 -10.74 7.88 -0.36
CA ASN A 162 -10.49 8.69 0.84
C ASN A 162 -9.03 8.60 1.32
N ALA A 163 -8.09 8.81 0.40
CA ALA A 163 -6.67 8.77 0.73
C ALA A 163 -6.07 10.16 0.93
N VAL A 164 -5.07 10.23 1.80
CA VAL A 164 -4.12 11.34 1.89
C VAL A 164 -2.74 10.82 1.55
N LEU A 165 -2.21 11.25 0.41
CA LEU A 165 -0.91 10.82 -0.09
C LEU A 165 0.06 12.01 -0.08
N ASP A 166 1.12 11.95 0.72
CA ASP A 166 2.26 12.89 0.67
C ASP A 166 3.48 12.13 0.16
N THR A 167 3.75 12.23 -1.14
CA THR A 167 4.71 11.35 -1.79
C THR A 167 5.43 12.04 -2.95
N LYS A 168 6.18 11.29 -3.72
CA LYS A 168 6.87 11.70 -4.94
C LYS A 168 6.88 10.53 -5.92
N ASP A 169 6.78 10.81 -7.24
CA ASP A 169 6.75 9.81 -8.31
C ASP A 169 5.71 8.68 -8.07
N ALA A 170 4.55 9.05 -7.49
CA ALA A 170 3.48 8.08 -7.27
C ALA A 170 2.86 7.63 -8.60
N PHE A 171 2.44 6.37 -8.66
CA PHE A 171 1.78 5.77 -9.82
C PHE A 171 2.60 5.80 -11.13
N TRP A 172 3.91 5.84 -11.04
CA TRP A 172 4.79 5.74 -12.21
C TRP A 172 4.59 4.39 -12.92
N ASN A 173 4.32 4.42 -14.26
CA ASN A 173 4.00 3.23 -15.04
C ASN A 173 2.85 2.37 -14.47
N SER A 174 1.92 2.96 -13.72
CA SER A 174 0.73 2.24 -13.27
C SER A 174 -0.28 2.06 -14.40
N GLU A 175 -1.18 1.08 -14.27
CA GLU A 175 -2.19 0.77 -15.28
C GLU A 175 -3.53 0.45 -14.62
N ASP A 176 -4.64 0.96 -15.21
CA ASP A 176 -6.00 0.70 -14.75
C ASP A 176 -6.24 1.04 -13.27
N CYS A 177 -5.73 2.18 -12.81
CA CYS A 177 -5.90 2.64 -11.45
C CYS A 177 -6.96 3.74 -11.35
N THR A 178 -7.82 3.67 -10.34
CA THR A 178 -8.81 4.70 -10.04
C THR A 178 -8.71 5.18 -8.61
N ILE A 179 -8.70 6.51 -8.41
CA ILE A 179 -8.58 7.13 -7.09
C ILE A 179 -9.76 8.09 -6.91
N TYR A 180 -10.46 7.96 -5.79
CA TYR A 180 -11.64 8.75 -5.46
C TYR A 180 -11.43 9.57 -4.20
N ASP A 181 -12.03 10.78 -4.16
CA ASP A 181 -12.22 11.57 -2.94
C ASP A 181 -10.93 11.74 -2.12
N SER A 182 -9.79 12.03 -2.78
CA SER A 182 -8.47 11.94 -2.17
C SER A 182 -7.67 13.24 -2.30
N GLU A 183 -6.77 13.47 -1.36
CA GLU A 183 -5.75 14.49 -1.43
C GLU A 183 -4.40 13.86 -1.83
N ILE A 184 -3.84 14.33 -2.95
CA ILE A 184 -2.65 13.76 -3.55
C ILE A 184 -1.60 14.86 -3.72
N LYS A 185 -0.57 14.81 -2.89
CA LYS A 185 0.62 15.62 -3.04
C LYS A 185 1.74 14.74 -3.57
N SER A 186 2.10 14.96 -4.84
CA SER A 186 3.16 14.20 -5.50
C SER A 186 3.79 14.99 -6.63
N GLU A 187 5.08 15.28 -6.52
CA GLU A 187 5.86 15.63 -7.71
C GLU A 187 5.81 14.46 -8.70
N TYR A 188 5.69 14.74 -9.99
CA TYR A 188 5.67 13.75 -11.07
C TYR A 188 4.61 12.65 -10.93
N LEU A 189 3.43 13.01 -10.40
CA LEU A 189 2.31 12.11 -10.24
C LEU A 189 1.95 11.44 -11.58
N GLY A 190 1.80 10.12 -11.58
CA GLY A 190 1.21 9.34 -12.68
C GLY A 190 2.00 9.37 -13.98
N TRP A 191 3.31 9.65 -13.96
CA TRP A 191 4.13 9.64 -15.17
C TRP A 191 4.12 8.25 -15.82
N TYR A 192 3.95 8.22 -17.14
CA TYR A 192 3.85 6.99 -17.95
C TYR A 192 2.71 6.04 -17.54
N SER A 193 1.73 6.52 -16.79
CA SER A 193 0.56 5.71 -16.44
C SER A 193 -0.37 5.50 -17.64
N LYS A 194 -1.18 4.43 -17.58
CA LYS A 194 -2.23 4.13 -18.54
C LYS A 194 -3.56 3.97 -17.84
N ASN A 195 -4.61 4.57 -18.42
CA ASN A 195 -5.97 4.49 -17.88
C ASN A 195 -6.05 4.92 -16.41
N LEU A 196 -5.24 5.88 -15.98
CA LEU A 196 -5.33 6.44 -14.63
C LEU A 196 -6.54 7.35 -14.55
N ARG A 197 -7.43 7.12 -13.59
CA ARG A 197 -8.62 7.90 -13.35
C ARG A 197 -8.60 8.52 -11.96
N LEU A 198 -8.83 9.83 -11.88
CA LEU A 198 -8.93 10.58 -10.64
C LEU A 198 -10.32 11.23 -10.56
N VAL A 199 -11.04 10.98 -9.48
CA VAL A 199 -12.40 11.47 -9.30
C VAL A 199 -12.52 12.26 -8.00
N ARG A 200 -12.88 13.54 -8.08
CA ARG A 200 -12.97 14.46 -6.93
C ARG A 200 -11.70 14.47 -6.07
N CYS A 201 -10.54 14.48 -6.74
CA CYS A 201 -9.25 14.55 -6.08
C CYS A 201 -8.71 15.99 -6.07
N ARG A 202 -7.96 16.32 -5.01
CA ARG A 202 -7.12 17.51 -4.93
C ARG A 202 -5.68 17.15 -5.21
N ILE A 203 -5.08 17.78 -6.21
CA ILE A 203 -3.74 17.43 -6.70
C ILE A 203 -2.77 18.58 -6.42
N SER A 204 -1.60 18.29 -5.87
CA SER A 204 -0.48 19.22 -5.67
C SER A 204 0.86 18.60 -6.04
N GLY A 205 1.86 19.45 -6.30
CA GLY A 205 3.20 19.05 -6.74
C GLY A 205 3.43 19.24 -8.23
N THR A 206 4.68 19.53 -8.60
CA THR A 206 5.08 19.90 -9.96
C THR A 206 4.93 18.75 -10.97
N GLN A 207 4.67 19.12 -12.22
CA GLN A 207 4.63 18.22 -13.38
C GLN A 207 3.71 17.00 -13.19
N PRO A 208 2.48 17.18 -12.68
CA PRO A 208 1.57 16.05 -12.52
C PRO A 208 1.07 15.53 -13.87
N LEU A 209 0.92 14.21 -13.96
CA LEU A 209 0.19 13.53 -15.04
C LEU A 209 0.80 13.76 -16.44
N CYS A 210 2.13 13.76 -16.53
CA CYS A 210 2.84 13.88 -17.79
C CYS A 210 3.15 12.50 -18.41
N TYR A 211 3.26 12.46 -19.75
CA TYR A 211 3.57 11.26 -20.55
C TYR A 211 2.60 10.09 -20.33
N ALA A 212 1.36 10.37 -19.95
CA ALA A 212 0.37 9.38 -19.60
C ALA A 212 -0.66 9.16 -20.74
N GLU A 213 -1.19 7.94 -20.81
CA GLU A 213 -2.18 7.54 -21.81
C GLU A 213 -3.57 7.38 -21.19
N ASN A 214 -4.60 7.95 -21.86
CA ASN A 214 -6.01 7.81 -21.49
C ASN A 214 -6.30 8.26 -20.06
N LEU A 215 -5.78 9.42 -19.66
CA LEU A 215 -6.12 10.01 -18.37
C LEU A 215 -7.59 10.45 -18.33
N VAL A 216 -8.22 10.22 -17.18
CA VAL A 216 -9.56 10.74 -16.89
C VAL A 216 -9.55 11.46 -15.55
N LEU A 217 -9.91 12.74 -15.55
CA LEU A 217 -10.11 13.52 -14.33
C LEU A 217 -11.57 13.98 -14.26
N GLU A 218 -12.24 13.70 -13.15
CA GLU A 218 -13.62 14.10 -12.93
C GLU A 218 -13.72 14.97 -11.67
N ASP A 219 -14.10 16.24 -11.86
CA ASP A 219 -14.29 17.20 -10.78
C ASP A 219 -13.07 17.30 -9.84
N CYS A 220 -11.88 17.26 -10.41
CA CYS A 220 -10.62 17.41 -9.69
C CYS A 220 -10.22 18.88 -9.55
N SER A 221 -9.44 19.19 -8.51
CA SER A 221 -8.85 20.52 -8.31
C SER A 221 -7.34 20.45 -8.18
N PHE A 222 -6.67 21.56 -8.52
CA PHE A 222 -5.22 21.65 -8.45
C PHE A 222 -4.79 22.74 -7.46
N ALA A 223 -3.74 22.47 -6.72
CA ALA A 223 -3.09 23.45 -5.88
C ALA A 223 -2.17 24.36 -6.73
N PRO A 224 -1.82 25.58 -6.27
CA PRO A 224 -1.00 26.51 -7.03
C PRO A 224 0.40 26.00 -7.41
N ASP A 225 0.92 25.01 -6.73
CA ASP A 225 2.21 24.37 -6.99
C ASP A 225 2.13 23.21 -8.03
N ALA A 226 0.93 22.90 -8.51
CA ALA A 226 0.73 21.90 -9.55
C ALA A 226 0.96 22.55 -10.94
N ASP A 227 2.22 22.83 -11.23
CA ASP A 227 2.62 23.45 -12.49
C ASP A 227 3.01 22.44 -13.57
N ARG A 228 3.03 22.87 -14.85
CA ARG A 228 3.48 22.06 -16.01
C ARG A 228 2.74 20.72 -16.14
N ALA A 229 1.43 20.73 -15.94
CA ALA A 229 0.60 19.53 -16.01
C ALA A 229 0.42 19.01 -17.43
N PHE A 230 0.24 17.70 -17.59
CA PHE A 230 -0.25 16.98 -18.76
C PHE A 230 0.70 16.94 -19.96
N GLU A 231 1.98 17.29 -19.82
CA GLU A 231 2.92 17.26 -20.92
C GLU A 231 2.90 15.89 -21.63
N LYS A 232 2.69 15.88 -22.96
CA LYS A 232 2.63 14.69 -23.81
C LYS A 232 1.62 13.61 -23.35
N SER A 233 0.54 14.02 -22.71
CA SER A 233 -0.51 13.13 -22.23
C SER A 233 -1.79 13.23 -23.03
N SER A 234 -2.53 12.13 -23.18
CA SER A 234 -3.90 12.13 -23.67
C SER A 234 -4.86 12.18 -22.48
N ILE A 235 -5.77 13.14 -22.45
CA ILE A 235 -6.59 13.44 -21.27
C ILE A 235 -8.02 13.85 -21.60
N ARG A 236 -8.96 13.43 -20.74
CA ARG A 236 -10.28 14.04 -20.57
C ARG A 236 -10.42 14.50 -19.13
N ALA A 237 -10.62 15.79 -18.92
CA ALA A 237 -10.66 16.34 -17.58
C ALA A 237 -11.82 17.34 -17.40
N THR A 238 -12.47 17.25 -16.25
CA THR A 238 -13.28 18.30 -15.66
C THR A 238 -12.55 18.82 -14.43
N ILE A 239 -12.14 20.07 -14.45
CA ILE A 239 -11.35 20.71 -13.40
C ILE A 239 -12.18 21.78 -12.70
N LEU A 240 -12.20 21.75 -11.38
CA LEU A 240 -12.87 22.72 -10.54
C LEU A 240 -11.92 23.82 -10.08
N GLY A 241 -12.31 25.09 -10.28
CA GLY A 241 -11.52 26.24 -9.86
C GLY A 241 -10.39 26.59 -10.82
N GLU A 242 -9.22 26.98 -10.32
CA GLU A 242 -8.11 27.42 -11.15
C GLU A 242 -7.45 26.26 -11.90
N LEU A 243 -7.20 26.48 -13.20
CA LEU A 243 -6.44 25.52 -14.00
C LEU A 243 -4.95 25.55 -13.63
N PRO A 244 -4.30 24.39 -13.58
CA PRO A 244 -2.84 24.35 -13.47
C PRO A 244 -2.20 24.95 -14.75
N SER A 245 -0.94 25.29 -14.71
CA SER A 245 -0.20 25.58 -15.94
C SER A 245 -0.11 24.31 -16.79
N ILE A 246 -0.68 24.35 -17.98
CA ILE A 246 -0.79 23.18 -18.89
C ILE A 246 0.31 23.26 -19.94
N VAL A 247 1.01 22.16 -20.17
CA VAL A 247 2.10 22.08 -21.15
C VAL A 247 1.83 20.97 -22.17
N ASP A 248 1.68 21.37 -23.43
CA ASP A 248 1.73 20.52 -24.64
C ASP A 248 1.02 19.14 -24.50
N PRO A 249 -0.28 19.10 -24.13
CA PRO A 249 -1.04 17.85 -24.13
C PRO A 249 -1.19 17.32 -25.56
N LEU A 250 -1.40 16.01 -25.71
CA LEU A 250 -1.56 15.39 -27.03
C LEU A 250 -2.84 15.89 -27.73
N PRO A 251 -2.83 15.93 -29.07
CA PRO A 251 -4.02 16.28 -29.87
C PRO A 251 -5.24 15.42 -29.51
N GLY A 252 -6.40 16.03 -29.41
CA GLY A 252 -7.65 15.36 -29.02
C GLY A 252 -7.92 15.33 -27.51
N SER A 253 -7.02 15.86 -26.71
CA SER A 253 -7.28 16.09 -25.28
C SER A 253 -8.41 17.09 -25.06
N LEU A 254 -9.27 16.82 -24.08
CA LEU A 254 -10.41 17.67 -23.70
C LEU A 254 -10.26 18.08 -22.23
N ILE A 255 -10.16 19.38 -21.98
CA ILE A 255 -10.04 19.92 -20.62
C ILE A 255 -11.13 20.99 -20.45
N GLU A 256 -12.08 20.72 -19.57
CA GLU A 256 -13.17 21.63 -19.20
C GLU A 256 -12.89 22.22 -17.82
N ASN A 257 -13.09 23.51 -17.69
CA ASN A 257 -13.04 24.21 -16.41
C ASN A 257 -14.46 24.51 -15.91
N ARG A 258 -14.74 24.25 -14.67
CA ARG A 258 -16.05 24.49 -14.01
C ARG A 258 -15.94 25.28 -12.73
#